data_b38bed53ce2d8aca8e3ef906f0b1b554
#
_entry.id   b38bed53ce2d8aca8e3ef906f0b1b554
#
_cell.length_a   1.000
_cell.length_b   1.000
_cell.length_c   1.000
_cell.angle_alpha   90.00
_cell.angle_beta   90.00
_cell.angle_gamma   90.00
#
_symmetry.space_group_name_H-M   'P 1'
#
loop_
_entity.id
_entity.type
_entity.pdbx_description
1 polymer ?
#
loop_
_entity_poly.entity_id
_entity_poly.type
_entity_poly.pdbx_seq_one_letter_code
_entity_poly.pdbx_strand_id
1 'polypeptide(L)'
;RLRGAGGGANLLLYAPIDTHLEGDESDTPWVGPKVTADLLPEAKMVDDWVFGLGSSNPKAMVATLAEVFRCVREANVPLLGDLSLGFADGGMPVTIPDRGHAGMSHGILHLLNRGGSPDFCIVMKPWNWVYHEEPGMAWFKLTVWGSLGYAGVPRGTPGFRSSIVPAARVILALENWLPAYTERNTSGVVRPDGWISALRSGWPERPAFPSAATEIFFDVRVNPRTSPAEVHAQVDDFLRGLLADDPELEMEWEMYGSTPGGSTPESNWIVQSARRAWEQVEGRPYPETPDLLGGQTDGSLLRALGVPTVRMGWPWPAEGAPEEVAEGLGGMGATYIPDLMPCAEKILWAVIDTCTRPRAEMLR
;
A
#
# COMPACT_ATOMS: atom_id res chain seq x y z
N ARG A 1 3.06 7.53 -24.35
CA ARG A 1 1.98 8.53 -24.48
C ARG A 1 1.41 8.52 -25.88
N LEU A 2 0.09 8.40 -25.99
CA LEU A 2 -0.67 8.64 -27.21
C LEU A 2 -1.24 10.06 -27.18
N ARG A 3 -1.01 10.82 -28.26
CA ARG A 3 -1.49 12.19 -28.38
C ARG A 3 -2.93 12.22 -28.86
N GLY A 4 -3.79 12.94 -28.15
CA GLY A 4 -5.12 13.28 -28.61
C GLY A 4 -5.12 14.45 -29.59
N ALA A 5 -6.26 14.67 -30.25
CA ALA A 5 -6.45 15.80 -31.18
C ALA A 5 -6.53 17.16 -30.45
N GLY A 6 -6.65 17.16 -29.15
CA GLY A 6 -6.81 18.33 -28.30
C GLY A 6 -8.25 18.56 -27.87
N GLY A 7 -8.42 19.28 -26.75
CA GLY A 7 -9.74 19.61 -26.20
C GLY A 7 -10.36 18.56 -25.29
N GLY A 8 -9.75 17.38 -25.15
CA GLY A 8 -10.14 16.34 -24.20
C GLY A 8 -9.36 16.39 -22.88
N ALA A 9 -9.76 15.57 -21.90
CA ALA A 9 -9.03 15.40 -20.65
C ALA A 9 -7.89 14.38 -20.81
N ASN A 10 -6.75 14.66 -20.17
CA ASN A 10 -5.59 13.78 -20.18
C ASN A 10 -5.76 12.70 -19.08
N LEU A 11 -5.55 11.45 -19.46
CA LEU A 11 -5.65 10.31 -18.56
C LEU A 11 -4.29 9.64 -18.40
N LEU A 12 -3.92 9.34 -17.15
CA LEU A 12 -2.78 8.50 -16.80
C LEU A 12 -3.27 7.11 -16.39
N LEU A 13 -2.77 6.07 -17.03
CA LEU A 13 -2.83 4.70 -16.55
C LEU A 13 -1.53 4.43 -15.79
N TYR A 14 -1.61 3.96 -14.55
CA TYR A 14 -0.46 3.83 -13.69
C TYR A 14 -0.41 2.50 -12.96
N ALA A 15 0.78 1.91 -12.89
CA ALA A 15 1.13 0.82 -11.99
C ALA A 15 2.56 1.00 -11.46
N PRO A 16 2.85 0.60 -10.20
CA PRO A 16 4.22 0.46 -9.74
C PRO A 16 4.92 -0.70 -10.45
N ILE A 17 6.26 -0.77 -10.35
CA ILE A 17 7.07 -1.84 -10.94
C ILE A 17 7.94 -2.57 -9.92
N ASP A 18 7.99 -2.08 -8.70
CA ASP A 18 8.76 -2.65 -7.59
C ASP A 18 8.01 -3.77 -6.87
N THR A 19 8.75 -4.74 -6.35
CA THR A 19 8.25 -5.85 -5.54
C THR A 19 8.48 -5.58 -4.05
N HIS A 20 7.73 -6.26 -3.19
CA HIS A 20 7.83 -6.14 -1.73
C HIS A 20 8.97 -6.96 -1.12
N LEU A 21 9.54 -7.89 -1.89
CA LEU A 21 10.68 -8.75 -1.52
C LEU A 21 11.77 -8.64 -2.59
N GLU A 22 12.99 -9.06 -2.24
CA GLU A 22 14.12 -9.12 -3.16
C GLU A 22 14.10 -10.41 -4.02
N GLY A 23 13.52 -11.49 -3.51
CA GLY A 23 13.46 -12.81 -4.15
C GLY A 23 14.72 -13.62 -3.95
N ASP A 24 15.48 -13.37 -2.90
CA ASP A 24 16.72 -14.06 -2.57
C ASP A 24 16.83 -14.39 -1.07
N GLU A 25 17.99 -14.88 -0.64
CA GLU A 25 18.24 -15.28 0.75
C GLU A 25 18.08 -14.15 1.78
N SER A 26 18.14 -12.90 1.35
CA SER A 26 17.94 -11.74 2.24
C SER A 26 16.50 -11.63 2.75
N ASP A 27 15.55 -12.26 2.09
CA ASP A 27 14.16 -12.28 2.51
C ASP A 27 13.88 -13.28 3.65
N THR A 28 14.79 -14.23 3.90
CA THR A 28 14.62 -15.29 4.92
C THR A 28 14.21 -14.78 6.32
N PRO A 29 14.73 -13.65 6.83
CA PRO A 29 14.28 -13.09 8.11
C PRO A 29 12.82 -12.70 8.14
N TRP A 30 12.21 -12.42 6.97
CA TRP A 30 10.84 -11.93 6.82
C TRP A 30 9.85 -13.06 6.51
N VAL A 31 10.19 -13.91 5.53
CA VAL A 31 9.31 -15.00 5.08
C VAL A 31 9.50 -16.29 5.87
N GLY A 32 10.56 -16.37 6.68
CA GLY A 32 10.93 -17.58 7.41
C GLY A 32 11.53 -18.67 6.48
N PRO A 33 11.73 -19.89 7.01
CA PRO A 33 12.42 -20.95 6.28
C PRO A 33 11.56 -21.64 5.19
N LYS A 34 10.26 -21.35 5.13
CA LYS A 34 9.35 -21.91 4.13
C LYS A 34 9.09 -20.87 3.04
N VAL A 35 9.87 -20.95 1.96
CA VAL A 35 9.68 -20.14 0.78
C VAL A 35 8.81 -20.89 -0.20
N THR A 36 7.69 -20.30 -0.60
CA THR A 36 6.74 -20.84 -1.60
C THR A 36 7.05 -20.32 -3.00
N ALA A 37 6.54 -20.97 -4.02
CA ALA A 37 6.86 -20.67 -5.43
C ALA A 37 6.48 -19.24 -5.84
N ASP A 38 5.46 -18.66 -5.24
CA ASP A 38 5.00 -17.29 -5.47
C ASP A 38 5.92 -16.20 -4.89
N LEU A 39 6.89 -16.57 -4.04
CA LEU A 39 7.91 -15.68 -3.48
C LEU A 39 9.26 -15.76 -4.21
N LEU A 40 9.41 -16.69 -5.15
CA LEU A 40 10.63 -16.85 -5.93
C LEU A 40 10.62 -15.98 -7.21
N PRO A 41 11.79 -15.51 -7.68
CA PRO A 41 11.88 -14.67 -8.87
C PRO A 41 11.55 -15.42 -10.17
N GLU A 42 11.67 -16.75 -10.19
CA GLU A 42 11.36 -17.58 -11.36
C GLU A 42 9.85 -17.65 -11.61
N ALA A 43 9.44 -17.36 -12.85
CA ALA A 43 8.06 -17.53 -13.25
C ALA A 43 7.74 -19.02 -13.48
N LYS A 44 6.66 -19.51 -12.88
CA LYS A 44 6.10 -20.85 -13.08
C LYS A 44 4.67 -20.72 -13.56
N MET A 45 4.30 -21.52 -14.55
CA MET A 45 2.91 -21.66 -15.00
C MET A 45 2.34 -23.01 -14.59
N VAL A 46 1.13 -23.00 -14.05
CA VAL A 46 0.32 -24.19 -13.78
C VAL A 46 -1.08 -23.87 -14.27
N ASP A 47 -1.52 -24.58 -15.32
CA ASP A 47 -2.75 -24.25 -16.04
C ASP A 47 -2.79 -22.77 -16.45
N ASP A 48 -3.83 -22.05 -16.06
CA ASP A 48 -3.99 -20.60 -16.30
C ASP A 48 -3.40 -19.71 -15.20
N TRP A 49 -2.63 -20.28 -14.28
CA TRP A 49 -1.97 -19.55 -13.20
C TRP A 49 -0.52 -19.25 -13.51
N VAL A 50 -0.12 -18.03 -13.22
CA VAL A 50 1.30 -17.58 -13.23
C VAL A 50 1.73 -17.33 -11.81
N PHE A 51 2.79 -18.01 -11.38
CA PHE A 51 3.42 -17.84 -10.07
C PHE A 51 4.79 -17.20 -10.21
N GLY A 52 5.20 -16.52 -9.20
CA GLY A 52 6.52 -15.92 -9.02
C GLY A 52 6.42 -14.56 -8.36
N LEU A 53 7.50 -14.12 -7.77
CA LEU A 53 7.57 -12.84 -7.07
C LEU A 53 7.01 -11.70 -7.92
N GLY A 54 5.98 -11.04 -7.40
CA GLY A 54 5.33 -9.92 -8.06
C GLY A 54 4.51 -10.29 -9.30
N SER A 55 4.18 -11.56 -9.57
CA SER A 55 3.41 -11.94 -10.75
C SER A 55 2.04 -11.24 -10.79
N SER A 56 1.36 -11.12 -9.66
CA SER A 56 0.13 -10.34 -9.51
C SER A 56 0.45 -8.85 -9.31
N ASN A 57 1.16 -8.52 -8.24
CA ASN A 57 1.51 -7.16 -7.86
C ASN A 57 3.04 -6.99 -7.88
N PRO A 58 3.63 -6.37 -8.93
CA PRO A 58 2.98 -5.47 -9.90
C PRO A 58 2.90 -5.98 -11.35
N LYS A 59 3.46 -7.16 -11.72
CA LYS A 59 3.71 -7.52 -13.13
C LYS A 59 2.44 -7.70 -13.96
N ALA A 60 1.38 -8.31 -13.39
CA ALA A 60 0.09 -8.42 -14.07
C ALA A 60 -0.55 -7.05 -14.34
N MET A 61 -0.38 -6.09 -13.43
CA MET A 61 -0.84 -4.71 -13.62
C MET A 61 -0.14 -4.05 -14.81
N VAL A 62 1.19 -4.17 -14.86
CA VAL A 62 2.01 -3.63 -15.96
C VAL A 62 1.60 -4.25 -17.28
N ALA A 63 1.46 -5.58 -17.34
CA ALA A 63 1.07 -6.30 -18.56
C ALA A 63 -0.33 -5.87 -19.03
N THR A 64 -1.31 -5.83 -18.13
CA THR A 64 -2.69 -5.43 -18.45
C THR A 64 -2.78 -3.99 -18.96
N LEU A 65 -2.13 -3.04 -18.30
CA LEU A 65 -2.14 -1.63 -18.74
C LEU A 65 -1.40 -1.44 -20.06
N ALA A 66 -0.30 -2.17 -20.28
CA ALA A 66 0.42 -2.15 -21.55
C ALA A 66 -0.46 -2.68 -22.70
N GLU A 67 -1.23 -3.73 -22.44
CA GLU A 67 -2.15 -4.32 -23.42
C GLU A 67 -3.32 -3.37 -23.73
N VAL A 68 -3.95 -2.76 -22.73
CA VAL A 68 -4.97 -1.72 -22.94
C VAL A 68 -4.43 -0.58 -23.80
N PHE A 69 -3.22 -0.10 -23.50
CA PHE A 69 -2.59 0.98 -24.26
C PHE A 69 -2.29 0.56 -25.70
N ARG A 70 -1.87 -0.70 -25.93
CA ARG A 70 -1.65 -1.29 -27.24
C ARG A 70 -2.96 -1.35 -28.03
N CYS A 71 -4.05 -1.85 -27.43
CA CYS A 71 -5.37 -1.93 -28.05
C CYS A 71 -5.88 -0.56 -28.51
N VAL A 72 -5.78 0.48 -27.64
CA VAL A 72 -6.17 1.86 -28.00
C VAL A 72 -5.40 2.36 -29.22
N ARG A 73 -4.08 2.10 -29.27
CA ARG A 73 -3.22 2.50 -30.38
C ARG A 73 -3.57 1.77 -31.68
N GLU A 74 -3.69 0.45 -31.64
CA GLU A 74 -3.92 -0.38 -32.83
C GLU A 74 -5.33 -0.19 -33.42
N ALA A 75 -6.33 0.03 -32.56
CA ALA A 75 -7.69 0.36 -32.99
C ALA A 75 -7.82 1.81 -33.49
N ASN A 76 -6.75 2.61 -33.43
CA ASN A 76 -6.78 4.03 -33.81
C ASN A 76 -7.94 4.79 -33.16
N VAL A 77 -8.17 4.58 -31.85
CA VAL A 77 -9.25 5.26 -31.11
C VAL A 77 -9.08 6.79 -31.24
N PRO A 78 -10.13 7.53 -31.63
CA PRO A 78 -10.03 8.97 -31.88
C PRO A 78 -9.98 9.75 -30.56
N LEU A 79 -8.82 9.78 -29.93
CA LEU A 79 -8.60 10.48 -28.67
C LEU A 79 -8.68 12.00 -28.84
N LEU A 80 -9.39 12.69 -27.96
CA LEU A 80 -9.35 14.15 -27.80
C LEU A 80 -8.32 14.56 -26.73
N GLY A 81 -8.26 13.87 -25.60
CA GLY A 81 -7.21 14.01 -24.59
C GLY A 81 -6.05 13.04 -24.79
N ASP A 82 -4.92 13.34 -24.17
CA ASP A 82 -3.77 12.44 -24.23
C ASP A 82 -3.97 11.23 -23.28
N LEU A 83 -3.62 10.06 -23.77
CA LEU A 83 -3.48 8.86 -22.94
C LEU A 83 -2.01 8.62 -22.62
N SER A 84 -1.66 8.63 -21.33
CA SER A 84 -0.31 8.33 -20.84
C SER A 84 -0.29 6.99 -20.12
N LEU A 85 0.79 6.25 -20.27
CA LEU A 85 1.08 5.04 -19.51
C LEU A 85 2.31 5.34 -18.64
N GLY A 86 2.18 5.19 -17.34
CA GLY A 86 3.21 5.45 -16.35
C GLY A 86 3.56 4.20 -15.55
N PHE A 87 4.84 3.87 -15.53
CA PHE A 87 5.40 2.83 -14.68
C PHE A 87 6.52 3.43 -13.87
N ALA A 88 6.50 3.26 -12.56
CA ALA A 88 7.52 3.79 -11.67
C ALA A 88 7.75 2.88 -10.47
N ASP A 89 8.94 2.91 -9.93
CA ASP A 89 9.30 2.29 -8.66
C ASP A 89 8.90 3.13 -7.44
N GLY A 90 9.17 2.62 -6.24
CA GLY A 90 8.90 3.30 -4.98
C GLY A 90 7.41 3.32 -4.60
N GLY A 91 6.58 2.47 -5.20
CA GLY A 91 5.16 2.29 -4.86
C GLY A 91 4.95 1.31 -3.71
N MET A 92 5.92 0.44 -3.42
CA MET A 92 5.86 -0.46 -2.27
C MET A 92 6.27 0.28 -0.99
N PRO A 93 5.60 0.02 0.14
CA PRO A 93 5.90 0.67 1.43
C PRO A 93 7.15 0.06 2.07
N VAL A 94 8.31 0.36 1.49
CA VAL A 94 9.62 -0.16 1.89
C VAL A 94 10.60 0.99 2.09
N THR A 95 11.46 0.92 3.09
CA THR A 95 12.64 1.77 3.20
C THR A 95 13.90 0.94 3.23
N ILE A 96 14.84 1.23 2.34
CA ILE A 96 16.17 0.61 2.28
C ILE A 96 17.20 1.74 2.37
N PRO A 97 17.57 2.18 3.60
CA PRO A 97 18.42 3.36 3.80
C PRO A 97 19.77 3.27 3.10
N ASP A 98 20.39 2.09 3.11
CA ASP A 98 21.70 1.85 2.50
C ASP A 98 21.68 2.00 0.97
N ARG A 99 20.52 1.88 0.35
CA ARG A 99 20.31 2.13 -1.09
C ARG A 99 19.74 3.52 -1.37
N GLY A 100 19.50 4.34 -0.35
CA GLY A 100 18.82 5.63 -0.48
C GLY A 100 17.38 5.49 -1.00
N HIS A 101 16.76 4.33 -0.82
CA HIS A 101 15.42 4.02 -1.30
C HIS A 101 14.39 4.24 -0.18
N ALA A 102 13.32 4.94 -0.51
CA ALA A 102 12.13 5.05 0.32
C ALA A 102 10.90 4.88 -0.58
N GLY A 103 10.17 3.79 -0.36
CA GLY A 103 8.95 3.45 -1.10
C GLY A 103 7.75 4.24 -0.60
N MET A 104 7.80 5.56 -0.75
CA MET A 104 6.72 6.47 -0.36
C MET A 104 6.22 7.26 -1.57
N SER A 105 5.95 6.55 -2.67
CA SER A 105 5.42 7.12 -3.92
C SER A 105 6.41 8.07 -4.63
N HIS A 106 7.71 7.90 -4.45
CA HIS A 106 8.72 8.77 -5.06
C HIS A 106 8.71 8.70 -6.58
N GLY A 107 8.46 7.52 -7.16
CA GLY A 107 8.42 7.35 -8.60
C GLY A 107 7.29 8.12 -9.26
N ILE A 108 6.08 8.11 -8.69
CA ILE A 108 4.97 8.90 -9.22
C ILE A 108 5.19 10.40 -9.04
N LEU A 109 5.80 10.84 -7.93
CA LEU A 109 6.22 12.23 -7.76
C LEU A 109 7.20 12.67 -8.84
N HIS A 110 8.19 11.83 -9.15
CA HIS A 110 9.14 12.09 -10.23
C HIS A 110 8.43 12.25 -11.59
N LEU A 111 7.48 11.33 -11.89
CA LEU A 111 6.67 11.40 -13.11
C LEU A 111 5.92 12.73 -13.23
N LEU A 112 5.24 13.15 -12.17
CA LEU A 112 4.49 14.41 -12.13
C LEU A 112 5.42 15.62 -12.32
N ASN A 113 6.57 15.65 -11.65
CA ASN A 113 7.56 16.72 -11.74
C ASN A 113 8.21 16.83 -13.13
N ARG A 114 8.16 15.78 -13.94
CA ARG A 114 8.65 15.75 -15.32
C ARG A 114 7.58 16.05 -16.37
N GLY A 115 6.46 16.63 -15.94
CA GLY A 115 5.37 17.05 -16.84
C GLY A 115 4.35 15.93 -17.14
N GLY A 116 4.33 14.89 -16.35
CA GLY A 116 3.34 13.81 -16.44
C GLY A 116 2.01 14.13 -15.76
N SER A 117 1.69 15.41 -15.49
CA SER A 117 0.45 15.79 -14.77
C SER A 117 -0.79 15.54 -15.63
N PRO A 118 -1.65 14.57 -15.26
CA PRO A 118 -2.91 14.27 -15.94
C PRO A 118 -4.07 15.06 -15.34
N ASP A 119 -5.21 15.06 -16.03
CA ASP A 119 -6.49 15.52 -15.45
C ASP A 119 -7.13 14.41 -14.57
N PHE A 120 -6.89 13.16 -14.94
CA PHE A 120 -7.40 11.98 -14.23
C PHE A 120 -6.36 10.86 -14.22
N CYS A 121 -6.45 9.96 -13.22
CA CYS A 121 -5.61 8.76 -13.16
C CYS A 121 -6.44 7.51 -12.84
N ILE A 122 -6.07 6.39 -13.48
CA ILE A 122 -6.47 5.03 -13.08
C ILE A 122 -5.22 4.33 -12.57
N VAL A 123 -5.21 3.98 -11.30
CA VAL A 123 -4.19 3.13 -10.67
C VAL A 123 -4.70 1.70 -10.69
N MET A 124 -3.90 0.79 -11.24
CA MET A 124 -4.28 -0.62 -11.23
C MET A 124 -3.71 -1.32 -9.99
N LYS A 125 -4.56 -2.05 -9.30
CA LYS A 125 -4.23 -2.93 -8.16
C LYS A 125 -5.26 -4.05 -8.08
N PRO A 126 -4.93 -5.24 -7.51
CA PRO A 126 -5.92 -6.27 -7.27
C PRO A 126 -7.15 -5.75 -6.53
N TRP A 127 -8.24 -6.47 -6.66
CA TRP A 127 -9.62 -6.29 -6.21
C TRP A 127 -10.54 -5.69 -7.27
N ASN A 128 -11.62 -6.40 -7.54
CA ASN A 128 -12.60 -6.09 -8.60
C ASN A 128 -13.61 -4.99 -8.17
N TRP A 129 -13.07 -3.87 -7.65
CA TRP A 129 -13.84 -2.74 -7.18
C TRP A 129 -13.30 -1.43 -7.73
N VAL A 130 -14.12 -0.38 -7.70
CA VAL A 130 -13.71 0.99 -8.02
C VAL A 130 -13.50 1.73 -6.71
N TYR A 131 -12.26 1.76 -6.23
CA TYR A 131 -11.92 2.53 -5.03
C TYR A 131 -11.56 3.97 -5.40
N HIS A 132 -12.23 4.91 -4.76
CA HIS A 132 -12.03 6.35 -4.93
C HIS A 132 -11.37 7.01 -3.72
N GLU A 133 -11.19 6.26 -2.64
CA GLU A 133 -10.48 6.65 -1.42
C GLU A 133 -9.49 5.55 -1.04
N GLU A 134 -8.35 5.95 -0.49
CA GLU A 134 -7.35 5.04 0.04
C GLU A 134 -6.65 5.65 1.24
N PRO A 135 -6.21 4.84 2.23
CA PRO A 135 -5.45 5.35 3.35
C PRO A 135 -4.07 5.84 2.92
N GLY A 136 -3.49 6.70 3.74
CA GLY A 136 -2.06 6.89 3.83
C GLY A 136 -1.44 5.97 4.87
N MET A 137 -0.23 6.28 5.29
CA MET A 137 0.49 5.56 6.34
C MET A 137 1.32 6.51 7.20
N ALA A 138 1.58 6.09 8.43
CA ALA A 138 2.52 6.72 9.33
C ALA A 138 3.34 5.65 10.03
N TRP A 139 4.66 5.73 9.92
CA TRP A 139 5.60 4.78 10.49
C TRP A 139 6.27 5.36 11.70
N PHE A 140 6.24 4.59 12.77
CA PHE A 140 6.79 4.95 14.05
C PHE A 140 7.89 3.99 14.47
N LYS A 141 8.91 4.56 15.07
CA LYS A 141 9.94 3.85 15.83
C LYS A 141 9.81 4.25 17.28
N LEU A 142 9.75 3.29 18.15
CA LEU A 142 9.69 3.44 19.59
C LEU A 142 10.89 2.75 20.19
N THR A 143 11.67 3.44 21.03
CA THR A 143 12.80 2.86 21.75
C THR A 143 12.47 2.81 23.23
N VAL A 144 12.41 1.60 23.78
CA VAL A 144 12.29 1.37 25.22
C VAL A 144 13.66 1.15 25.82
N TRP A 145 14.00 1.96 26.80
CA TRP A 145 15.30 1.94 27.43
C TRP A 145 15.35 1.03 28.66
N GLY A 146 16.50 0.48 28.90
CA GLY A 146 16.90 -0.27 30.07
C GLY A 146 18.38 0.00 30.38
N SER A 147 19.03 -0.94 31.02
CA SER A 147 20.47 -0.89 31.27
C SER A 147 21.13 -2.15 30.72
N LEU A 148 22.35 -2.00 30.21
CA LEU A 148 23.16 -3.17 29.90
C LEU A 148 23.44 -3.93 31.21
N GLY A 149 23.03 -5.17 31.25
CA GLY A 149 23.13 -6.00 32.44
C GLY A 149 23.98 -7.25 32.26
N TYR A 150 24.13 -8.00 33.35
CA TYR A 150 24.68 -9.34 33.38
C TYR A 150 23.75 -10.26 34.18
N ALA A 151 23.37 -11.40 33.63
CA ALA A 151 22.41 -12.32 34.25
C ALA A 151 22.85 -12.89 35.61
N GLY A 152 24.12 -12.74 35.97
CA GLY A 152 24.62 -13.05 37.30
C GLY A 152 24.30 -12.02 38.40
N VAL A 153 23.79 -10.86 38.02
CA VAL A 153 23.31 -9.84 38.96
C VAL A 153 21.85 -10.13 39.31
N PRO A 154 21.47 -10.17 40.61
CA PRO A 154 20.11 -10.47 41.02
C PRO A 154 19.10 -9.50 40.42
N ARG A 155 17.91 -10.00 40.02
CA ARG A 155 16.79 -9.16 39.59
C ARG A 155 16.38 -8.21 40.73
N GLY A 156 16.07 -6.98 40.35
CA GLY A 156 15.71 -5.93 41.33
C GLY A 156 16.89 -5.15 41.91
N THR A 157 18.11 -5.43 41.47
CA THR A 157 19.28 -4.61 41.82
C THR A 157 19.07 -3.21 41.24
N PRO A 158 19.16 -2.14 42.05
CA PRO A 158 18.98 -0.76 41.58
C PRO A 158 19.88 -0.43 40.38
N GLY A 159 19.34 0.19 39.35
CA GLY A 159 20.03 0.54 38.11
C GLY A 159 20.17 -0.62 37.10
N PHE A 160 19.63 -1.80 37.40
CA PHE A 160 19.67 -2.97 36.52
C PHE A 160 18.25 -3.31 36.02
N ARG A 161 17.96 -2.96 34.76
CA ARG A 161 16.66 -3.21 34.14
C ARG A 161 16.83 -3.61 32.68
N SER A 162 16.31 -4.78 32.31
CA SER A 162 16.20 -5.17 30.90
C SER A 162 15.15 -4.31 30.19
N SER A 163 15.42 -3.88 28.96
CA SER A 163 14.44 -3.18 28.10
C SER A 163 13.34 -4.10 27.56
N ILE A 164 13.59 -5.43 27.51
CA ILE A 164 12.70 -6.40 26.81
C ILE A 164 11.33 -6.53 27.49
N VAL A 165 11.30 -6.66 28.83
CA VAL A 165 10.03 -6.86 29.53
C VAL A 165 9.14 -5.60 29.52
N PRO A 166 9.64 -4.39 29.76
CA PRO A 166 8.89 -3.17 29.54
C PRO A 166 8.41 -3.03 28.09
N ALA A 167 9.25 -3.32 27.09
CA ALA A 167 8.87 -3.28 25.69
C ALA A 167 7.70 -4.25 25.37
N ALA A 168 7.71 -5.45 25.95
CA ALA A 168 6.59 -6.40 25.78
C ALA A 168 5.26 -5.84 26.33
N ARG A 169 5.29 -5.08 27.46
CA ARG A 169 4.10 -4.40 28.00
C ARG A 169 3.62 -3.30 27.04
N VAL A 170 4.53 -2.53 26.48
CA VAL A 170 4.21 -1.48 25.50
C VAL A 170 3.60 -2.10 24.24
N ILE A 171 4.13 -3.23 23.75
CA ILE A 171 3.57 -3.97 22.62
C ILE A 171 2.11 -4.37 22.89
N LEU A 172 1.85 -4.99 24.04
CA LEU A 172 0.48 -5.38 24.41
C LEU A 172 -0.45 -4.19 24.58
N ALA A 173 0.06 -3.06 25.08
CA ALA A 173 -0.71 -1.83 25.19
C ALA A 173 -1.04 -1.24 23.81
N LEU A 174 -0.09 -1.25 22.86
CA LEU A 174 -0.33 -0.87 21.46
C LEU A 174 -1.40 -1.74 20.80
N GLU A 175 -1.27 -3.06 20.90
CA GLU A 175 -2.29 -4.00 20.35
C GLU A 175 -3.68 -3.73 20.91
N ASN A 176 -3.80 -3.38 22.19
CA ASN A 176 -5.07 -3.04 22.82
C ASN A 176 -5.59 -1.64 22.41
N TRP A 177 -4.71 -0.71 22.02
CA TRP A 177 -5.08 0.63 21.58
C TRP A 177 -5.54 0.68 20.13
N LEU A 178 -4.97 -0.14 19.24
CA LEU A 178 -5.25 -0.14 17.81
C LEU A 178 -6.73 -0.26 17.45
N PRO A 179 -7.56 -1.14 18.08
CA PRO A 179 -8.99 -1.19 17.78
C PRO A 179 -9.71 0.14 18.03
N ALA A 180 -9.39 0.85 19.11
CA ALA A 180 -9.97 2.16 19.42
C ALA A 180 -9.49 3.24 18.44
N TYR A 181 -8.25 3.16 17.97
CA TYR A 181 -7.72 3.99 16.90
C TYR A 181 -8.51 3.78 15.60
N THR A 182 -8.68 2.52 15.19
CA THR A 182 -9.46 2.14 14.00
C THR A 182 -10.89 2.67 14.07
N GLU A 183 -11.59 2.45 15.17
CA GLU A 183 -12.96 2.93 15.35
C GLU A 183 -13.05 4.47 15.25
N ARG A 184 -12.15 5.19 15.92
CA ARG A 184 -12.11 6.65 15.92
C ARG A 184 -11.86 7.27 14.54
N ASN A 185 -11.03 6.63 13.75
CA ASN A 185 -10.55 7.17 12.48
C ASN A 185 -11.24 6.57 11.24
N THR A 186 -12.19 5.64 11.41
CA THR A 186 -12.97 5.09 10.31
C THR A 186 -13.93 6.14 9.75
N SER A 187 -13.83 6.41 8.45
CA SER A 187 -14.80 7.24 7.72
C SER A 187 -14.68 7.02 6.22
N GLY A 188 -15.79 7.25 5.47
CA GLY A 188 -15.88 6.89 4.06
C GLY A 188 -15.71 5.39 3.88
N VAL A 189 -15.00 4.98 2.83
CA VAL A 189 -14.67 3.56 2.58
C VAL A 189 -13.32 3.13 3.18
N VAL A 190 -12.70 4.00 4.00
CA VAL A 190 -11.41 3.72 4.62
C VAL A 190 -11.58 3.45 6.11
N ARG A 191 -11.22 2.24 6.49
CA ARG A 191 -11.11 1.79 7.88
C ARG A 191 -9.62 1.57 8.18
N PRO A 192 -8.92 2.59 8.75
CA PRO A 192 -7.50 2.50 9.00
C PRO A 192 -7.21 1.57 10.16
N ASP A 193 -6.16 0.79 10.04
CA ASP A 193 -5.68 -0.11 11.08
C ASP A 193 -4.18 0.13 11.32
N GLY A 194 -3.57 -0.65 12.20
CA GLY A 194 -2.14 -0.60 12.46
C GLY A 194 -1.55 -1.96 12.78
N TRP A 195 -0.24 -2.09 12.60
CA TRP A 195 0.50 -3.31 12.83
C TRP A 195 1.85 -3.04 13.46
N ILE A 196 2.22 -3.83 14.47
CA ILE A 196 3.58 -3.89 14.97
C ILE A 196 4.35 -4.80 14.01
N SER A 197 5.28 -4.21 13.24
CA SER A 197 5.89 -4.87 12.10
C SER A 197 7.28 -5.45 12.39
N ALA A 198 8.04 -4.86 13.33
CA ALA A 198 9.38 -5.34 13.62
C ALA A 198 9.82 -5.03 15.06
N LEU A 199 10.75 -5.84 15.55
CA LEU A 199 11.44 -5.67 16.82
C LEU A 199 12.94 -5.82 16.63
N ARG A 200 13.71 -4.99 17.31
CA ARG A 200 15.16 -5.14 17.44
C ARG A 200 15.55 -5.09 18.91
N SER A 201 16.13 -6.15 19.43
CA SER A 201 16.51 -6.21 20.83
C SER A 201 17.50 -7.32 21.10
N GLY A 202 18.42 -7.07 22.03
CA GLY A 202 19.33 -8.06 22.56
C GLY A 202 20.39 -8.55 21.58
N TRP A 203 21.09 -9.57 22.00
CA TRP A 203 22.16 -10.21 21.25
C TRP A 203 22.06 -11.73 21.45
N PRO A 204 21.49 -12.46 20.49
CA PRO A 204 21.25 -13.91 20.64
C PRO A 204 22.49 -14.72 21.00
N GLU A 205 23.68 -14.33 20.51
CA GLU A 205 24.96 -14.98 20.77
C GLU A 205 25.50 -14.67 22.16
N ARG A 206 24.88 -13.75 22.91
CA ARG A 206 25.27 -13.36 24.27
C ARG A 206 24.08 -13.32 25.23
N PRO A 207 23.35 -14.43 25.43
CA PRO A 207 22.09 -14.47 26.19
C PRO A 207 22.27 -14.12 27.69
N ALA A 208 23.49 -14.12 28.21
CA ALA A 208 23.77 -13.70 29.57
C ALA A 208 23.77 -12.17 29.78
N PHE A 209 23.59 -11.37 28.73
CA PHE A 209 23.61 -9.91 28.79
C PHE A 209 22.25 -9.34 28.41
N PRO A 210 21.36 -9.01 29.38
CA PRO A 210 20.09 -8.34 29.11
C PRO A 210 20.27 -7.05 28.33
N SER A 211 19.35 -6.79 27.39
CA SER A 211 19.42 -5.64 26.48
C SER A 211 19.18 -4.32 27.18
N ALA A 212 19.97 -3.30 26.81
CA ALA A 212 19.79 -1.92 27.25
C ALA A 212 18.75 -1.15 26.42
N ALA A 213 18.42 -1.62 25.22
CA ALA A 213 17.43 -0.98 24.36
C ALA A 213 16.61 -2.03 23.61
N THR A 214 15.33 -1.75 23.45
CA THR A 214 14.44 -2.51 22.56
C THR A 214 13.72 -1.52 21.65
N GLU A 215 13.90 -1.67 20.34
CA GLU A 215 13.21 -0.89 19.33
C GLU A 215 11.98 -1.64 18.83
N ILE A 216 10.86 -0.94 18.75
CA ILE A 216 9.59 -1.42 18.23
C ILE A 216 9.24 -0.55 17.02
N PHE A 217 8.95 -1.20 15.90
CA PHE A 217 8.53 -0.53 14.66
C PHE A 217 7.09 -0.88 14.38
N PHE A 218 6.27 0.13 14.11
CA PHE A 218 4.87 -0.09 13.80
C PHE A 218 4.35 0.88 12.73
N ASP A 219 3.40 0.39 11.95
CA ASP A 219 2.67 1.13 10.91
C ASP A 219 1.28 1.46 11.45
N VAL A 220 0.82 2.67 11.18
CA VAL A 220 -0.55 3.10 11.44
C VAL A 220 -1.10 3.70 10.15
N ARG A 221 -2.26 3.21 9.69
CA ARG A 221 -2.90 3.72 8.47
C ARG A 221 -3.58 5.06 8.75
N VAL A 222 -3.54 5.95 7.77
CA VAL A 222 -4.04 7.34 7.87
C VAL A 222 -5.29 7.48 7.01
N ASN A 223 -6.46 7.77 7.60
CA ASN A 223 -7.67 8.03 6.84
C ASN A 223 -7.51 9.32 5.99
N PRO A 224 -8.11 9.42 4.80
CA PRO A 224 -8.05 10.65 3.98
C PRO A 224 -8.54 11.93 4.69
N ARG A 225 -9.34 11.78 5.74
CA ARG A 225 -9.89 12.90 6.54
C ARG A 225 -9.11 13.19 7.82
N THR A 226 -8.02 12.44 8.05
CA THR A 226 -7.11 12.60 9.18
C THR A 226 -5.73 12.91 8.62
N SER A 227 -5.08 13.95 9.09
CA SER A 227 -3.71 14.24 8.67
C SER A 227 -2.69 13.34 9.36
N PRO A 228 -1.49 13.12 8.78
CA PRO A 228 -0.41 12.45 9.48
C PRO A 228 -0.04 13.13 10.81
N ALA A 229 -0.16 14.44 10.91
CA ALA A 229 0.09 15.19 12.15
C ALA A 229 -0.94 14.87 13.25
N GLU A 230 -2.21 14.71 12.90
CA GLU A 230 -3.25 14.27 13.84
C GLU A 230 -3.05 12.84 14.29
N VAL A 231 -2.61 11.95 13.39
CA VAL A 231 -2.23 10.56 13.75
C VAL A 231 -1.03 10.59 14.72
N HIS A 232 -0.01 11.40 14.42
CA HIS A 232 1.13 11.57 15.31
C HIS A 232 0.69 12.03 16.71
N ALA A 233 -0.21 13.02 16.80
CA ALA A 233 -0.72 13.51 18.08
C ALA A 233 -1.49 12.42 18.85
N GLN A 234 -2.29 11.60 18.17
CA GLN A 234 -3.01 10.48 18.80
C GLN A 234 -2.06 9.41 19.36
N VAL A 235 -0.99 9.10 18.65
CA VAL A 235 0.07 8.19 19.12
C VAL A 235 0.84 8.80 20.27
N ASP A 236 1.20 10.08 20.17
CA ASP A 236 1.91 10.82 21.23
C ASP A 236 1.10 10.84 22.54
N ASP A 237 -0.18 11.16 22.47
CA ASP A 237 -1.08 11.15 23.63
C ASP A 237 -1.16 9.77 24.30
N PHE A 238 -1.30 8.71 23.49
CA PHE A 238 -1.33 7.34 23.97
C PHE A 238 -0.01 6.96 24.68
N LEU A 239 1.14 7.23 24.06
CA LEU A 239 2.44 6.86 24.61
C LEU A 239 2.79 7.67 25.88
N ARG A 240 2.40 8.95 25.92
CA ARG A 240 2.51 9.77 27.15
C ARG A 240 1.65 9.23 28.28
N GLY A 241 0.48 8.68 27.96
CA GLY A 241 -0.36 7.97 28.93
C GLY A 241 0.39 6.81 29.58
N LEU A 242 1.07 5.97 28.78
CA LEU A 242 1.86 4.86 29.32
C LEU A 242 3.00 5.31 30.24
N LEU A 243 3.68 6.43 29.92
CA LEU A 243 4.70 7.00 30.78
C LEU A 243 4.15 7.54 32.10
N ALA A 244 2.92 8.08 32.07
CA ALA A 244 2.27 8.57 33.29
C ALA A 244 1.83 7.41 34.20
N ASP A 245 1.42 6.28 33.62
CA ASP A 245 0.97 5.09 34.36
C ASP A 245 2.14 4.26 34.93
N ASP A 246 3.32 4.29 34.30
CA ASP A 246 4.54 3.59 34.75
C ASP A 246 5.74 4.57 34.81
N PRO A 247 5.98 5.22 35.97
CA PRO A 247 7.08 6.15 36.15
C PRO A 247 8.50 5.55 35.99
N GLU A 248 8.61 4.22 36.00
CA GLU A 248 9.87 3.54 35.75
C GLU A 248 10.10 3.24 34.26
N LEU A 249 9.09 3.42 33.43
CA LEU A 249 9.19 3.25 31.98
C LEU A 249 9.96 4.41 31.38
N GLU A 250 11.06 4.11 30.70
CA GLU A 250 11.83 5.06 29.93
C GLU A 250 11.70 4.71 28.46
N MET A 251 11.13 5.61 27.66
CA MET A 251 11.01 5.42 26.22
C MET A 251 11.01 6.75 25.48
N GLU A 252 11.39 6.67 24.21
CA GLU A 252 11.29 7.74 23.24
C GLU A 252 10.69 7.22 21.95
N TRP A 253 10.14 8.08 21.11
CA TRP A 253 9.54 7.70 19.84
C TRP A 253 9.66 8.79 18.79
N GLU A 254 9.61 8.36 17.55
CA GLU A 254 9.61 9.24 16.39
C GLU A 254 8.68 8.70 15.30
N MET A 255 8.02 9.58 14.57
CA MET A 255 7.42 9.25 13.29
C MET A 255 8.47 9.47 12.21
N TYR A 256 9.04 8.39 11.67
CA TYR A 256 10.16 8.49 10.72
C TYR A 256 9.71 8.51 9.26
N GLY A 257 8.43 8.26 8.99
CA GLY A 257 7.86 8.35 7.65
C GLY A 257 6.35 8.49 7.68
N SER A 258 5.79 9.24 6.73
CA SER A 258 4.35 9.32 6.57
C SER A 258 3.95 9.74 5.16
N THR A 259 2.77 9.29 4.73
CA THR A 259 2.08 9.77 3.54
C THR A 259 0.62 10.04 3.90
N PRO A 260 -0.02 11.08 3.35
CA PRO A 260 -1.43 11.31 3.57
C PRO A 260 -2.29 10.25 2.89
N GLY A 261 -3.49 10.01 3.43
CA GLY A 261 -4.57 9.38 2.69
C GLY A 261 -5.10 10.30 1.60
N GLY A 262 -5.83 9.73 0.64
CA GLY A 262 -6.38 10.50 -0.48
C GLY A 262 -7.79 10.10 -0.83
N SER A 263 -8.62 11.09 -1.22
CA SER A 263 -10.00 10.90 -1.64
C SER A 263 -10.29 11.63 -2.95
N THR A 264 -11.02 10.97 -3.84
CA THR A 264 -11.66 11.56 -5.01
C THR A 264 -13.18 11.54 -4.75
N PRO A 265 -13.91 12.66 -4.89
CA PRO A 265 -15.35 12.65 -4.69
C PRO A 265 -16.06 11.60 -5.56
N GLU A 266 -17.02 10.89 -5.02
CA GLU A 266 -17.78 9.87 -5.79
C GLU A 266 -18.43 10.44 -7.05
N SER A 267 -18.89 11.70 -7.00
CA SER A 267 -19.48 12.39 -8.14
C SER A 267 -18.49 12.76 -9.24
N ASN A 268 -17.19 12.63 -8.99
CA ASN A 268 -16.16 12.96 -9.97
C ASN A 268 -16.28 12.08 -11.22
N TRP A 269 -16.00 12.66 -12.37
CA TRP A 269 -16.09 11.99 -13.66
C TRP A 269 -15.39 10.64 -13.69
N ILE A 270 -14.14 10.58 -13.24
CA ILE A 270 -13.35 9.33 -13.36
C ILE A 270 -13.92 8.20 -12.50
N VAL A 271 -14.52 8.51 -11.35
CA VAL A 271 -15.20 7.51 -10.51
C VAL A 271 -16.44 7.00 -11.22
N GLN A 272 -17.26 7.89 -11.76
CA GLN A 272 -18.49 7.54 -12.48
C GLN A 272 -18.17 6.79 -13.78
N SER A 273 -17.14 7.19 -14.52
CA SER A 273 -16.68 6.49 -15.72
C SER A 273 -16.21 5.07 -15.42
N ALA A 274 -15.43 4.90 -14.35
CA ALA A 274 -14.95 3.59 -13.91
C ALA A 274 -16.10 2.66 -13.46
N ARG A 275 -17.10 3.20 -12.74
CA ARG A 275 -18.31 2.44 -12.34
C ARG A 275 -19.15 2.03 -13.57
N ARG A 276 -19.38 2.92 -14.52
CA ARG A 276 -20.05 2.56 -15.78
C ARG A 276 -19.31 1.48 -16.56
N ALA A 277 -17.97 1.57 -16.61
CA ALA A 277 -17.13 0.56 -17.25
C ALA A 277 -17.26 -0.80 -16.55
N TRP A 278 -17.28 -0.80 -15.21
CA TRP A 278 -17.50 -1.99 -14.41
C TRP A 278 -18.88 -2.62 -14.70
N GLU A 279 -19.95 -1.82 -14.68
CA GLU A 279 -21.32 -2.27 -15.00
C GLU A 279 -21.44 -2.84 -16.40
N GLN A 280 -20.78 -2.23 -17.37
CA GLN A 280 -20.79 -2.66 -18.77
C GLN A 280 -20.19 -4.06 -18.93
N VAL A 281 -19.07 -4.35 -18.23
CA VAL A 281 -18.37 -5.63 -18.35
C VAL A 281 -18.99 -6.70 -17.45
N GLU A 282 -19.42 -6.35 -16.24
CA GLU A 282 -20.03 -7.31 -15.31
C GLU A 282 -21.51 -7.61 -15.65
N GLY A 283 -22.15 -6.80 -16.47
CA GLY A 283 -23.55 -6.97 -16.88
C GLY A 283 -24.57 -6.77 -15.76
N ARG A 284 -24.20 -6.05 -14.70
CA ARG A 284 -25.05 -5.75 -13.53
C ARG A 284 -24.71 -4.38 -12.94
N PRO A 285 -25.61 -3.76 -12.17
CA PRO A 285 -25.33 -2.51 -11.49
C PRO A 285 -24.12 -2.60 -10.56
N TYR A 286 -23.34 -1.51 -10.48
CA TYR A 286 -22.22 -1.42 -9.56
C TYR A 286 -22.71 -1.49 -8.11
N PRO A 287 -22.23 -2.46 -7.29
CA PRO A 287 -22.63 -2.57 -5.90
C PRO A 287 -21.95 -1.50 -5.04
N GLU A 288 -22.33 -1.42 -3.77
CA GLU A 288 -21.64 -0.59 -2.80
C GLU A 288 -20.17 -1.03 -2.66
N THR A 289 -19.27 -0.07 -2.71
CA THR A 289 -17.83 -0.34 -2.52
C THR A 289 -17.58 -0.79 -1.09
N PRO A 290 -16.99 -1.97 -0.85
CA PRO A 290 -16.71 -2.42 0.50
C PRO A 290 -15.62 -1.56 1.15
N ASP A 291 -15.59 -1.57 2.48
CA ASP A 291 -14.54 -0.90 3.25
C ASP A 291 -13.15 -1.37 2.83
N LEU A 292 -12.26 -0.43 2.57
CA LEU A 292 -10.85 -0.69 2.28
C LEU A 292 -10.03 -0.58 3.58
N LEU A 293 -9.67 -1.72 4.16
CA LEU A 293 -9.02 -1.75 5.47
C LEU A 293 -7.65 -1.08 5.48
N GLY A 294 -6.74 -1.43 4.61
CA GLY A 294 -5.36 -0.95 4.76
C GLY A 294 -4.54 -0.75 3.49
N GLY A 295 -5.09 -1.08 2.32
CA GLY A 295 -4.33 -1.07 1.08
C GLY A 295 -4.04 0.32 0.54
N GLN A 296 -2.86 0.87 0.82
CA GLN A 296 -2.38 2.08 0.19
C GLN A 296 -1.83 1.80 -1.22
N THR A 297 -1.95 2.80 -2.10
CA THR A 297 -1.25 2.85 -3.40
C THR A 297 -0.74 4.27 -3.65
N ASP A 298 0.03 4.45 -4.73
CA ASP A 298 0.41 5.78 -5.22
C ASP A 298 -0.81 6.68 -5.52
N GLY A 299 -1.99 6.07 -5.67
CA GLY A 299 -3.26 6.78 -5.81
C GLY A 299 -3.60 7.67 -4.62
N SER A 300 -3.19 7.31 -3.40
CA SER A 300 -3.38 8.15 -2.22
C SER A 300 -2.69 9.50 -2.38
N LEU A 301 -1.43 9.47 -2.82
CA LEU A 301 -0.65 10.67 -3.03
C LEU A 301 -1.16 11.49 -4.22
N LEU A 302 -1.53 10.83 -5.33
CA LEU A 302 -2.13 11.53 -6.49
C LEU A 302 -3.37 12.32 -6.07
N ARG A 303 -4.27 11.71 -5.29
CA ARG A 303 -5.48 12.37 -4.76
C ARG A 303 -5.14 13.52 -3.82
N ALA A 304 -4.17 13.32 -2.93
CA ALA A 304 -3.69 14.36 -2.02
C ALA A 304 -3.08 15.56 -2.76
N LEU A 305 -2.50 15.34 -3.96
CA LEU A 305 -1.98 16.39 -4.84
C LEU A 305 -3.06 16.97 -5.79
N GLY A 306 -4.32 16.58 -5.62
CA GLY A 306 -5.44 17.13 -6.39
C GLY A 306 -5.65 16.48 -7.76
N VAL A 307 -5.03 15.33 -8.04
CA VAL A 307 -5.30 14.53 -9.25
C VAL A 307 -6.41 13.51 -8.94
N PRO A 308 -7.64 13.71 -9.47
CA PRO A 308 -8.71 12.74 -9.29
C PRO A 308 -8.31 11.37 -9.81
N THR A 309 -8.36 10.38 -8.92
CA THR A 309 -7.81 9.05 -9.18
C THR A 309 -8.77 7.97 -8.71
N VAL A 310 -8.90 6.91 -9.50
CA VAL A 310 -9.56 5.67 -9.10
C VAL A 310 -8.57 4.51 -9.10
N ARG A 311 -8.81 3.55 -8.23
CA ARG A 311 -8.16 2.26 -8.24
C ARG A 311 -9.12 1.23 -8.82
N MET A 312 -8.64 0.44 -9.77
CA MET A 312 -9.37 -0.65 -10.42
C MET A 312 -8.49 -1.90 -10.51
N GLY A 313 -9.10 -3.07 -10.55
CA GLY A 313 -8.37 -4.33 -10.67
C GLY A 313 -9.27 -5.53 -10.93
N TRP A 314 -8.75 -6.70 -10.62
CA TRP A 314 -9.37 -8.02 -10.81
C TRP A 314 -9.65 -8.68 -9.46
N PRO A 315 -10.45 -9.79 -9.42
CA PRO A 315 -10.77 -10.49 -8.18
C PRO A 315 -9.52 -10.87 -7.35
N TRP A 316 -9.64 -10.82 -6.03
CA TRP A 316 -8.58 -11.12 -5.09
C TRP A 316 -9.14 -11.62 -3.74
N PRO A 317 -8.57 -12.66 -3.14
CA PRO A 317 -7.80 -13.71 -3.81
C PRO A 317 -8.68 -14.43 -4.84
N ALA A 318 -8.06 -14.97 -5.89
CA ALA A 318 -8.83 -15.77 -6.85
C ALA A 318 -9.22 -17.11 -6.21
N GLU A 319 -10.49 -17.50 -6.37
CA GLU A 319 -10.95 -18.83 -5.95
C GLU A 319 -10.22 -19.94 -6.73
N GLY A 320 -9.89 -21.03 -6.05
CA GLY A 320 -9.22 -22.18 -6.66
C GLY A 320 -7.71 -22.01 -6.87
N ALA A 321 -7.06 -21.07 -6.16
CA ALA A 321 -5.61 -20.97 -6.19
C ALA A 321 -4.96 -22.30 -5.77
N PRO A 322 -3.91 -22.77 -6.50
CA PRO A 322 -3.17 -23.98 -6.14
C PRO A 322 -2.54 -23.88 -4.73
N GLU A 323 -2.30 -25.05 -4.11
CA GLU A 323 -1.71 -25.16 -2.77
C GLU A 323 -0.30 -24.53 -2.67
N GLU A 324 0.38 -24.32 -3.80
CA GLU A 324 1.70 -23.70 -3.84
C GLU A 324 1.68 -22.20 -3.55
N VAL A 325 0.51 -21.56 -3.46
CA VAL A 325 0.38 -20.12 -3.16
C VAL A 325 0.52 -19.87 -1.67
N ALA A 326 1.37 -18.92 -1.29
CA ALA A 326 1.50 -18.52 0.12
C ALA A 326 0.19 -17.88 0.64
N GLU A 327 -0.36 -18.41 1.71
CA GLU A 327 -1.55 -17.87 2.36
C GLU A 327 -1.32 -16.44 2.92
N GLY A 328 -0.09 -16.18 3.39
CA GLY A 328 0.22 -14.97 4.18
C GLY A 328 0.26 -13.66 3.41
N LEU A 329 0.65 -13.66 2.14
CA LEU A 329 0.76 -12.43 1.32
C LEU A 329 -0.44 -12.25 0.38
N GLY A 330 -1.50 -13.01 0.58
CA GLY A 330 -2.75 -12.87 -0.16
C GLY A 330 -2.58 -13.00 -1.67
N GLY A 331 -1.66 -13.85 -2.15
CA GLY A 331 -1.47 -14.11 -3.57
C GLY A 331 -0.79 -13.00 -4.38
N MET A 332 0.02 -12.12 -3.76
CA MET A 332 0.79 -11.10 -4.50
C MET A 332 1.69 -11.67 -5.58
N GLY A 333 2.15 -12.91 -5.39
CA GLY A 333 2.97 -13.66 -6.32
C GLY A 333 2.19 -14.63 -7.21
N ALA A 334 0.86 -14.55 -7.28
CA ALA A 334 0.04 -15.42 -8.09
C ALA A 334 -1.01 -14.66 -8.90
N THR A 335 -1.16 -15.00 -10.17
CA THR A 335 -2.13 -14.38 -11.09
C THR A 335 -2.90 -15.45 -11.85
N TYR A 336 -4.22 -15.35 -11.85
CA TYR A 336 -5.09 -16.12 -12.72
C TYR A 336 -5.36 -15.32 -14.00
N ILE A 337 -4.84 -15.81 -15.14
CA ILE A 337 -4.86 -15.08 -16.41
C ILE A 337 -6.28 -14.71 -16.86
N PRO A 338 -7.29 -15.61 -16.76
CA PRO A 338 -8.66 -15.28 -17.18
C PRO A 338 -9.27 -14.07 -16.47
N ASP A 339 -8.86 -13.75 -15.24
CA ASP A 339 -9.36 -12.58 -14.50
C ASP A 339 -8.84 -11.25 -15.06
N LEU A 340 -7.71 -11.27 -15.78
CA LEU A 340 -7.11 -10.05 -16.33
C LEU A 340 -7.88 -9.50 -17.52
N MET A 341 -8.57 -10.36 -18.31
CA MET A 341 -9.30 -9.91 -19.50
C MET A 341 -10.48 -8.98 -19.14
N PRO A 342 -11.42 -9.36 -18.25
CA PRO A 342 -12.49 -8.46 -17.84
C PRO A 342 -11.95 -7.17 -17.19
N CYS A 343 -10.81 -7.25 -16.49
CA CYS A 343 -10.16 -6.08 -15.92
C CYS A 343 -9.65 -5.12 -17.02
N ALA A 344 -8.96 -5.67 -18.03
CA ALA A 344 -8.49 -4.90 -19.18
C ALA A 344 -9.67 -4.23 -19.94
N GLU A 345 -10.76 -4.94 -20.13
CA GLU A 345 -11.97 -4.40 -20.75
C GLU A 345 -12.57 -3.23 -19.97
N LYS A 346 -12.69 -3.34 -18.64
CA LYS A 346 -13.15 -2.23 -17.79
C LYS A 346 -12.27 -1.00 -17.92
N ILE A 347 -10.95 -1.19 -17.91
CA ILE A 347 -10.02 -0.06 -18.06
C ILE A 347 -10.13 0.54 -19.46
N LEU A 348 -10.23 -0.30 -20.50
CA LEU A 348 -10.40 0.16 -21.88
C LEU A 348 -11.69 0.99 -22.06
N TRP A 349 -12.81 0.55 -21.47
CA TRP A 349 -14.07 1.30 -21.46
C TRP A 349 -13.90 2.67 -20.78
N ALA A 350 -13.26 2.73 -19.61
CA ALA A 350 -13.02 3.98 -18.91
C ALA A 350 -12.10 4.92 -19.70
N VAL A 351 -11.09 4.38 -20.41
CA VAL A 351 -10.21 5.14 -21.31
C VAL A 351 -11.02 5.76 -22.46
N ILE A 352 -11.82 4.95 -23.15
CA ILE A 352 -12.65 5.43 -24.26
C ILE A 352 -13.62 6.50 -23.78
N ASP A 353 -14.37 6.22 -22.68
CA ASP A 353 -15.36 7.15 -22.13
C ASP A 353 -14.72 8.49 -21.69
N THR A 354 -13.47 8.47 -21.25
CA THR A 354 -12.77 9.67 -20.77
C THR A 354 -12.02 10.41 -21.89
N CYS A 355 -11.21 9.70 -22.68
CA CYS A 355 -10.29 10.34 -23.61
C CYS A 355 -10.91 10.75 -24.95
N THR A 356 -12.14 10.30 -25.29
CA THR A 356 -12.82 10.64 -26.54
C THR A 356 -13.85 11.78 -26.40
N ARG A 357 -14.01 12.37 -25.21
CA ARG A 357 -14.96 13.44 -24.93
C ARG A 357 -14.28 14.79 -24.72
N PRO A 358 -15.01 15.89 -24.97
CA PRO A 358 -14.58 17.24 -24.61
C PRO A 358 -14.30 17.36 -23.09
N ARG A 359 -13.20 17.97 -22.72
CA ARG A 359 -12.83 18.21 -21.31
C ARG A 359 -13.89 18.97 -20.51
N ALA A 360 -14.58 19.90 -21.17
CA ALA A 360 -15.63 20.72 -20.56
C ALA A 360 -16.84 19.91 -20.04
N GLU A 361 -17.04 18.69 -20.50
CA GLU A 361 -18.10 17.79 -20.02
C GLU A 361 -17.75 17.12 -18.68
N MET A 362 -16.47 17.05 -18.36
CA MET A 362 -15.93 16.23 -17.25
C MET A 362 -15.44 17.05 -16.05
N LEU A 363 -15.08 18.31 -16.25
CA LEU A 363 -14.51 19.19 -15.21
C LEU A 363 -15.50 20.29 -14.78
N ARG A 364 -16.76 19.88 -14.57
CA ARG A 364 -17.82 20.78 -14.07
C ARG A 364 -17.93 20.70 -12.56
#